data_47f56a6b8d47dc91639d4cc560c3bd38
#
_entry.id   47f56a6b8d47dc91639d4cc560c3bd38
#
_cell.length_a   1.000
_cell.length_b   1.000
_cell.length_c   1.000
_cell.angle_alpha   90.00
_cell.angle_beta   90.00
_cell.angle_gamma   90.00
#
_symmetry.space_group_name_H-M   'P 1'
#
loop_
_entity.id
_entity.type
_entity.pdbx_description
1 polymer ?
#
loop_
_entity_poly.entity_id
_entity_poly.type
_entity_poly.pdbx_seq_one_letter_code
_entity_poly.pdbx_strand_id
1 'polypeptide(L)'
;IPIASGIGIAFLTNPFGGIFDLSSPIISDVFALVWIVFMMNMLNMGAKGIDGQLSGVTIISALTITALSLYYSTDITQWPVILITGITAGAFLGFLPWHKYPQKIMPGYGGATLAGYMLAIASILSTTKVGTLIVVLGIPLIDTGYTIIRRILSGKSPVWGDRGHLHHKLLDSGLSKKQVSQIYWSLTAILGILALNLNSTYKLYTIIGVSLVLGGLILWLTYRSR
;
A
#
# COMPACT_ATOMS: atom_id res chain seq x y z
N ILE A 1 -4.86 -7.72 -19.38
CA ILE A 1 -3.72 -7.29 -20.22
C ILE A 1 -2.38 -7.70 -19.57
N PRO A 2 -2.02 -7.36 -18.29
CA PRO A 2 -0.71 -7.72 -17.75
C PRO A 2 -0.40 -9.22 -17.81
N ILE A 3 -1.35 -10.06 -17.45
CA ILE A 3 -1.23 -11.52 -17.48
C ILE A 3 -0.99 -12.01 -18.92
N ALA A 4 -1.77 -11.50 -19.89
CA ALA A 4 -1.59 -11.83 -21.30
C ALA A 4 -0.23 -11.37 -21.86
N SER A 5 0.45 -10.46 -21.18
CA SER A 5 1.80 -9.99 -21.51
C SER A 5 2.90 -10.74 -20.78
N GLY A 6 2.59 -11.84 -20.06
CA GLY A 6 3.55 -12.62 -19.29
C GLY A 6 4.00 -11.96 -17.97
N ILE A 7 3.28 -10.97 -17.48
CA ILE A 7 3.56 -10.33 -16.20
C ILE A 7 2.95 -11.18 -15.09
N GLY A 8 3.77 -12.03 -14.50
CA GLY A 8 3.41 -12.92 -13.39
C GLY A 8 4.41 -12.82 -12.24
N ILE A 9 4.10 -13.47 -11.13
CA ILE A 9 4.98 -13.59 -9.97
C ILE A 9 5.55 -15.01 -9.94
N ALA A 10 6.78 -15.18 -10.42
CA ALA A 10 7.42 -16.48 -10.51
C ALA A 10 7.84 -17.05 -9.14
N PHE A 11 8.15 -16.20 -8.19
CA PHE A 11 8.52 -16.58 -6.82
C PHE A 11 8.27 -15.46 -5.83
N LEU A 12 8.16 -15.83 -4.56
CA LEU A 12 8.22 -14.89 -3.43
C LEU A 12 9.37 -15.28 -2.52
N THR A 13 10.08 -14.29 -2.00
CA THR A 13 11.14 -14.55 -1.02
C THR A 13 10.53 -15.07 0.28
N ASN A 14 10.97 -16.25 0.72
CA ASN A 14 10.60 -16.79 2.02
C ASN A 14 11.34 -16.03 3.13
N PRO A 15 10.64 -15.42 4.09
CA PRO A 15 11.28 -14.69 5.19
C PRO A 15 12.15 -15.57 6.10
N PHE A 16 11.96 -16.89 6.08
CA PHE A 16 12.74 -17.86 6.87
C PHE A 16 13.85 -18.55 6.10
N GLY A 17 14.06 -18.13 4.83
CA GLY A 17 15.11 -18.65 3.95
C GLY A 17 14.56 -19.32 2.69
N GLY A 18 15.25 -19.14 1.56
CA GLY A 18 14.85 -19.66 0.26
C GLY A 18 13.73 -18.86 -0.41
N ILE A 19 13.00 -19.51 -1.30
CA ILE A 19 11.90 -18.92 -2.08
C ILE A 19 10.65 -19.83 -2.03
N PHE A 20 9.48 -19.21 -2.11
CA PHE A 20 8.24 -19.91 -2.48
C PHE A 20 8.16 -19.88 -4.00
N ASP A 21 8.29 -21.05 -4.62
CA ASP A 21 8.20 -21.20 -6.07
C ASP A 21 6.74 -21.08 -6.53
N LEU A 22 6.48 -20.15 -7.42
CA LEU A 22 5.20 -19.89 -8.07
C LEU A 22 5.34 -20.00 -9.59
N SER A 23 6.36 -20.72 -10.08
CA SER A 23 6.71 -20.80 -11.51
C SER A 23 5.65 -21.48 -12.39
N SER A 24 4.69 -22.20 -11.79
CA SER A 24 3.52 -22.67 -12.54
C SER A 24 2.77 -21.47 -13.15
N PRO A 25 2.59 -21.39 -14.48
CA PRO A 25 1.97 -20.24 -15.12
C PRO A 25 0.61 -19.89 -14.53
N ILE A 26 -0.23 -20.87 -14.27
CA ILE A 26 -1.57 -20.66 -13.71
C ILE A 26 -1.48 -20.07 -12.29
N ILE A 27 -0.58 -20.60 -11.45
CA ILE A 27 -0.42 -20.09 -10.06
C ILE A 27 0.12 -18.67 -10.08
N SER A 28 1.16 -18.41 -10.90
CA SER A 28 1.75 -17.11 -11.10
C SER A 28 0.72 -16.06 -11.53
N ASP A 29 -0.10 -16.40 -12.52
CA ASP A 29 -1.11 -15.51 -13.09
C ASP A 29 -2.25 -15.24 -12.10
N VAL A 30 -2.76 -16.27 -11.43
CA VAL A 30 -3.80 -16.12 -10.41
C VAL A 30 -3.30 -15.27 -9.25
N PHE A 31 -2.06 -15.50 -8.80
CA PHE A 31 -1.49 -14.70 -7.72
C PHE A 31 -1.30 -13.25 -8.13
N ALA A 32 -0.80 -12.98 -9.34
CA ALA A 32 -0.66 -11.64 -9.87
C ALA A 32 -2.01 -10.92 -9.99
N LEU A 33 -3.05 -11.62 -10.49
CA LEU A 33 -4.40 -11.07 -10.59
C LEU A 33 -4.95 -10.70 -9.21
N VAL A 34 -4.88 -11.61 -8.26
CA VAL A 34 -5.34 -11.37 -6.87
C VAL A 34 -4.59 -10.21 -6.25
N TRP A 35 -3.27 -10.14 -6.43
CA TRP A 35 -2.44 -9.06 -5.92
C TRP A 35 -2.84 -7.69 -6.50
N ILE A 36 -3.00 -7.60 -7.82
CA ILE A 36 -3.40 -6.36 -8.49
C ILE A 36 -4.77 -5.90 -7.99
N VAL A 37 -5.76 -6.78 -8.00
CA VAL A 37 -7.12 -6.46 -7.55
C VAL A 37 -7.14 -6.08 -6.07
N PHE A 38 -6.38 -6.79 -5.25
CA PHE A 38 -6.23 -6.47 -3.82
C PHE A 38 -5.66 -5.06 -3.62
N MET A 39 -4.56 -4.72 -4.30
CA MET A 39 -3.90 -3.43 -4.18
C MET A 39 -4.80 -2.27 -4.64
N MET A 40 -5.54 -2.44 -5.75
CA MET A 40 -6.50 -1.46 -6.24
C MET A 40 -7.60 -1.16 -5.20
N ASN A 41 -8.16 -2.20 -4.60
CA ASN A 41 -9.21 -2.05 -3.60
C ASN A 41 -8.67 -1.57 -2.24
N MET A 42 -7.51 -2.04 -1.82
CA MET A 42 -6.87 -1.65 -0.56
C MET A 42 -6.57 -0.14 -0.52
N LEU A 43 -5.98 0.43 -1.58
CA LEU A 43 -5.75 1.89 -1.63
C LEU A 43 -7.05 2.69 -1.72
N ASN A 44 -8.05 2.16 -2.40
CA ASN A 44 -9.36 2.80 -2.44
C ASN A 44 -10.06 2.81 -1.06
N MET A 45 -9.88 1.78 -0.26
CA MET A 45 -10.49 1.66 1.09
C MET A 45 -9.65 2.35 2.17
N GLY A 46 -8.35 2.05 2.23
CA GLY A 46 -7.47 2.43 3.35
C GLY A 46 -6.70 3.74 3.17
N ALA A 47 -6.64 4.30 1.94
CA ALA A 47 -5.83 5.49 1.68
C ALA A 47 -6.58 6.67 1.05
N LYS A 48 -7.82 6.50 0.60
CA LYS A 48 -8.56 7.56 -0.11
C LYS A 48 -9.39 8.47 0.80
N GLY A 49 -9.56 8.14 2.06
CA GLY A 49 -10.59 8.70 2.94
C GLY A 49 -10.46 10.18 3.29
N ILE A 50 -9.29 10.79 3.13
CA ILE A 50 -9.00 12.16 3.59
C ILE A 50 -8.19 12.95 2.56
N ASP A 51 -8.34 14.28 2.63
CA ASP A 51 -7.64 15.27 1.82
C ASP A 51 -6.12 14.99 1.80
N GLY A 52 -5.56 14.71 0.63
CA GLY A 52 -4.13 14.48 0.43
C GLY A 52 -3.61 13.09 0.79
N GLN A 53 -4.35 12.28 1.54
CA GLN A 53 -3.89 10.99 2.05
C GLN A 53 -3.41 10.08 0.92
N LEU A 54 -4.25 9.81 -0.07
CA LEU A 54 -3.91 8.94 -1.19
C LEU A 54 -2.67 9.41 -1.95
N SER A 55 -2.64 10.69 -2.34
CA SER A 55 -1.51 11.22 -3.12
C SER A 55 -0.20 11.09 -2.38
N GLY A 56 -0.15 11.49 -1.10
CA GLY A 56 1.09 11.40 -0.33
C GLY A 56 1.56 9.97 -0.11
N VAL A 57 0.66 9.06 0.26
CA VAL A 57 0.98 7.63 0.40
C VAL A 57 1.50 7.05 -0.92
N THR A 58 0.84 7.37 -2.05
CA THR A 58 1.25 6.88 -3.38
C THR A 58 2.61 7.41 -3.79
N ILE A 59 2.85 8.73 -3.62
CA ILE A 59 4.13 9.36 -3.92
C ILE A 59 5.26 8.69 -3.14
N ILE A 60 5.11 8.58 -1.83
CA ILE A 60 6.15 8.02 -0.96
C ILE A 60 6.42 6.55 -1.32
N SER A 61 5.37 5.77 -1.54
CA SER A 61 5.51 4.37 -1.93
C SER A 61 6.21 4.21 -3.29
N ALA A 62 5.81 5.02 -4.28
CA ALA A 62 6.41 5.00 -5.60
C ALA A 62 7.89 5.43 -5.55
N LEU A 63 8.22 6.50 -4.82
CA LEU A 63 9.61 6.95 -4.64
C LEU A 63 10.46 5.92 -3.90
N THR A 64 9.91 5.21 -2.91
CA THR A 64 10.61 4.13 -2.22
C THR A 64 10.98 3.00 -3.19
N ILE A 65 10.03 2.58 -4.05
CA ILE A 65 10.31 1.54 -5.06
C ILE A 65 11.29 2.06 -6.11
N THR A 66 11.17 3.32 -6.54
CA THR A 66 12.14 3.95 -7.45
C THR A 66 13.56 3.92 -6.86
N ALA A 67 13.71 4.35 -5.61
CA ALA A 67 15.00 4.36 -4.93
C ALA A 67 15.62 2.96 -4.83
N LEU A 68 14.80 1.96 -4.48
CA LEU A 68 15.27 0.57 -4.44
C LEU A 68 15.66 0.05 -5.83
N SER A 69 14.89 0.41 -6.87
CA SER A 69 15.21 0.03 -8.26
C SER A 69 16.48 0.70 -8.76
N LEU A 70 16.71 1.97 -8.40
CA LEU A 70 17.94 2.68 -8.73
C LEU A 70 19.16 2.05 -8.06
N TYR A 71 19.03 1.58 -6.83
CA TYR A 71 20.12 0.85 -6.15
C TYR A 71 20.55 -0.42 -6.90
N TYR A 72 19.60 -1.10 -7.57
CA TYR A 72 19.86 -2.29 -8.38
C TYR A 72 19.86 -2.00 -9.89
N SER A 73 20.09 -0.76 -10.33
CA SER A 73 19.96 -0.32 -11.72
C SER A 73 20.97 -0.92 -12.70
N THR A 74 22.03 -1.61 -12.22
CA THR A 74 22.90 -2.43 -13.05
C THR A 74 22.16 -3.58 -13.73
N ASP A 75 21.08 -4.05 -13.15
CA ASP A 75 20.14 -4.97 -13.78
C ASP A 75 19.17 -4.19 -14.68
N ILE A 76 19.24 -4.44 -16.00
CA ILE A 76 18.43 -3.76 -17.03
C ILE A 76 16.91 -3.92 -16.75
N THR A 77 16.49 -4.98 -16.08
CA THR A 77 15.10 -5.24 -15.74
C THR A 77 14.51 -4.24 -14.74
N GLN A 78 15.35 -3.45 -14.08
CA GLN A 78 14.92 -2.43 -13.13
C GLN A 78 14.42 -1.14 -13.80
N TRP A 79 14.86 -0.85 -15.03
CA TRP A 79 14.52 0.38 -15.73
C TRP A 79 13.02 0.57 -15.99
N PRO A 80 12.25 -0.43 -16.43
CA PRO A 80 10.80 -0.32 -16.55
C PRO A 80 10.13 0.03 -15.21
N VAL A 81 10.62 -0.54 -14.10
CA VAL A 81 10.09 -0.26 -12.75
C VAL A 81 10.39 1.18 -12.34
N ILE A 82 11.64 1.65 -12.57
CA ILE A 82 12.04 3.04 -12.30
C ILE A 82 11.14 4.02 -13.06
N LEU A 83 10.89 3.76 -14.34
CA LEU A 83 10.06 4.61 -15.18
C LEU A 83 8.61 4.63 -14.69
N ILE A 84 8.00 3.47 -14.47
CA ILE A 84 6.60 3.36 -14.02
C ILE A 84 6.40 4.05 -12.67
N THR A 85 7.30 3.79 -11.71
CA THR A 85 7.16 4.39 -10.37
C THR A 85 7.53 5.87 -10.36
N GLY A 86 8.51 6.29 -11.15
CA GLY A 86 8.85 7.72 -11.33
C GLY A 86 7.72 8.52 -11.96
N ILE A 87 7.09 7.99 -13.02
CA ILE A 87 5.89 8.59 -13.66
C ILE A 87 4.73 8.64 -12.66
N THR A 88 4.51 7.55 -11.91
CA THR A 88 3.44 7.50 -10.90
C THR A 88 3.67 8.55 -9.81
N ALA A 89 4.88 8.65 -9.27
CA ALA A 89 5.23 9.67 -8.28
C ALA A 89 5.05 11.08 -8.83
N GLY A 90 5.51 11.34 -10.05
CA GLY A 90 5.37 12.63 -10.73
C GLY A 90 3.92 13.03 -10.96
N ALA A 91 3.09 12.11 -11.42
CA ALA A 91 1.66 12.36 -11.66
C ALA A 91 0.92 12.71 -10.35
N PHE A 92 1.15 11.95 -9.28
CA PHE A 92 0.53 12.24 -7.98
C PHE A 92 1.12 13.47 -7.29
N LEU A 93 2.42 13.80 -7.52
CA LEU A 93 3.01 15.07 -7.09
C LEU A 93 2.35 16.27 -7.77
N GLY A 94 2.13 16.20 -9.08
CA GLY A 94 1.43 17.22 -9.85
C GLY A 94 -0.04 17.38 -9.41
N PHE A 95 -0.69 16.29 -8.99
CA PHE A 95 -2.06 16.32 -8.49
C PHE A 95 -2.16 16.76 -7.02
N LEU A 96 -1.10 16.59 -6.20
CA LEU A 96 -1.10 16.87 -4.76
C LEU A 96 -1.58 18.30 -4.39
N PRO A 97 -1.23 19.39 -5.09
CA PRO A 97 -1.70 20.73 -4.77
C PRO A 97 -3.23 20.88 -4.78
N TRP A 98 -3.93 20.06 -5.57
CA TRP A 98 -5.38 20.06 -5.70
C TRP A 98 -6.04 19.10 -4.71
N HIS A 99 -5.33 18.07 -4.31
CA HIS A 99 -5.83 17.02 -3.41
C HIS A 99 -5.52 17.28 -1.93
N LYS A 100 -4.41 17.99 -1.59
CA LYS A 100 -4.08 18.31 -0.19
C LYS A 100 -5.12 19.19 0.48
N TYR A 101 -5.13 19.19 1.82
CA TYR A 101 -6.04 20.02 2.61
C TYR A 101 -5.81 21.53 2.39
N PRO A 102 -6.84 22.37 2.22
CA PRO A 102 -8.22 21.97 1.94
C PRO A 102 -8.38 21.45 0.51
N GLN A 103 -8.94 20.25 0.38
CA GLN A 103 -9.06 19.55 -0.90
C GLN A 103 -9.96 20.28 -1.89
N LYS A 104 -9.46 20.50 -3.10
CA LYS A 104 -10.21 21.09 -4.21
C LYS A 104 -10.76 20.04 -5.17
N ILE A 105 -9.99 18.98 -5.41
CA ILE A 105 -10.34 17.89 -6.33
C ILE A 105 -10.11 16.55 -5.64
N MET A 106 -11.12 15.71 -5.61
CA MET A 106 -11.04 14.35 -5.10
C MET A 106 -10.57 13.39 -6.19
N PRO A 107 -9.60 12.49 -5.92
CA PRO A 107 -9.11 11.53 -6.94
C PRO A 107 -10.17 10.51 -7.36
N GLY A 108 -11.23 10.36 -6.59
CA GLY A 108 -12.31 9.41 -6.87
C GLY A 108 -11.87 7.94 -6.82
N TYR A 109 -12.76 7.06 -7.27
CA TYR A 109 -12.47 5.63 -7.38
C TYR A 109 -11.36 5.36 -8.40
N GLY A 110 -11.44 6.01 -9.57
CA GLY A 110 -10.47 5.83 -10.65
C GLY A 110 -9.04 6.20 -10.26
N GLY A 111 -8.85 7.33 -9.56
CA GLY A 111 -7.51 7.72 -9.09
C GLY A 111 -6.93 6.76 -8.05
N ALA A 112 -7.77 6.24 -7.14
CA ALA A 112 -7.32 5.29 -6.14
C ALA A 112 -6.97 3.93 -6.74
N THR A 113 -7.79 3.43 -7.67
CA THR A 113 -7.52 2.16 -8.36
C THR A 113 -6.31 2.26 -9.27
N LEU A 114 -6.11 3.41 -9.95
CA LEU A 114 -4.91 3.66 -10.74
C LEU A 114 -3.65 3.63 -9.88
N ALA A 115 -3.65 4.28 -8.72
CA ALA A 115 -2.53 4.24 -7.79
C ALA A 115 -2.20 2.79 -7.38
N GLY A 116 -3.22 2.01 -6.98
CA GLY A 116 -3.07 0.61 -6.60
C GLY A 116 -2.54 -0.26 -7.74
N TYR A 117 -3.07 -0.07 -8.94
CA TYR A 117 -2.64 -0.78 -10.14
C TYR A 117 -1.16 -0.52 -10.47
N MET A 118 -0.75 0.76 -10.53
CA MET A 118 0.63 1.14 -10.86
C MET A 118 1.64 0.60 -9.85
N LEU A 119 1.34 0.70 -8.55
CA LEU A 119 2.20 0.16 -7.49
C LEU A 119 2.25 -1.38 -7.52
N ALA A 120 1.12 -2.05 -7.79
CA ALA A 120 1.07 -3.49 -7.91
C ALA A 120 1.92 -3.99 -9.09
N ILE A 121 1.75 -3.42 -10.29
CA ILE A 121 2.54 -3.77 -11.47
C ILE A 121 4.03 -3.54 -11.21
N ALA A 122 4.41 -2.39 -10.65
CA ALA A 122 5.80 -2.09 -10.33
C ALA A 122 6.40 -3.13 -9.36
N SER A 123 5.63 -3.59 -8.38
CA SER A 123 6.10 -4.61 -7.42
C SER A 123 6.24 -6.00 -8.04
N ILE A 124 5.41 -6.34 -9.02
CA ILE A 124 5.46 -7.62 -9.75
C ILE A 124 6.64 -7.65 -10.72
N LEU A 125 6.83 -6.60 -11.50
CA LEU A 125 7.94 -6.49 -12.48
C LEU A 125 9.32 -6.66 -11.82
N SER A 126 9.39 -6.44 -10.54
CA SER A 126 10.57 -6.75 -9.75
C SER A 126 10.18 -7.56 -8.53
N THR A 127 10.23 -8.86 -8.64
CA THR A 127 9.78 -9.86 -7.65
C THR A 127 10.25 -9.61 -6.21
N THR A 128 11.40 -8.97 -6.04
CA THR A 128 11.96 -8.61 -4.72
C THR A 128 11.23 -7.44 -4.04
N LYS A 129 10.31 -6.76 -4.72
CA LYS A 129 9.69 -5.53 -4.23
C LYS A 129 8.29 -5.69 -3.68
N VAL A 130 7.65 -6.86 -3.84
CA VAL A 130 6.35 -7.16 -3.23
C VAL A 130 6.45 -6.99 -1.71
N GLY A 131 7.44 -7.60 -1.05
CA GLY A 131 7.67 -7.45 0.39
C GLY A 131 7.98 -6.01 0.81
N THR A 132 8.71 -5.25 -0.02
CA THR A 132 8.95 -3.82 0.24
C THR A 132 7.66 -3.03 0.20
N LEU A 133 6.81 -3.24 -0.81
CA LEU A 133 5.54 -2.55 -0.96
C LEU A 133 4.57 -2.87 0.19
N ILE A 134 4.55 -4.13 0.68
CA ILE A 134 3.78 -4.54 1.85
C ILE A 134 4.19 -3.73 3.08
N VAL A 135 5.49 -3.54 3.34
CA VAL A 135 5.96 -2.75 4.49
C VAL A 135 5.60 -1.28 4.33
N VAL A 136 5.88 -0.68 3.18
CA VAL A 136 5.63 0.75 2.91
C VAL A 136 4.15 1.09 3.04
N LEU A 137 3.28 0.23 2.53
CA LEU A 137 1.82 0.36 2.61
C LEU A 137 1.24 -0.30 3.87
N GLY A 138 2.06 -0.60 4.87
CA GLY A 138 1.64 -1.30 6.09
C GLY A 138 0.42 -0.69 6.76
N ILE A 139 0.34 0.65 6.83
CA ILE A 139 -0.79 1.34 7.47
C ILE A 139 -2.11 1.11 6.73
N PRO A 140 -2.26 1.49 5.44
CA PRO A 140 -3.50 1.26 4.72
C PRO A 140 -3.83 -0.24 4.57
N LEU A 141 -2.80 -1.10 4.52
CA LEU A 141 -2.97 -2.54 4.44
C LEU A 141 -3.57 -3.12 5.73
N ILE A 142 -3.01 -2.76 6.89
CA ILE A 142 -3.47 -3.23 8.19
C ILE A 142 -4.86 -2.65 8.49
N ASP A 143 -5.09 -1.36 8.20
CA ASP A 143 -6.39 -0.72 8.38
C ASP A 143 -7.48 -1.40 7.54
N THR A 144 -7.18 -1.69 6.27
CA THR A 144 -8.11 -2.41 5.38
C THR A 144 -8.35 -3.83 5.87
N GLY A 145 -7.29 -4.57 6.23
CA GLY A 145 -7.39 -5.93 6.75
C GLY A 145 -8.23 -6.00 8.02
N TYR A 146 -7.94 -5.12 9.00
CA TYR A 146 -8.74 -5.01 10.22
C TYR A 146 -10.22 -4.73 9.92
N THR A 147 -10.49 -3.78 9.03
CA THR A 147 -11.87 -3.40 8.67
C THR A 147 -12.62 -4.55 8.01
N ILE A 148 -11.97 -5.29 7.10
CA ILE A 148 -12.55 -6.47 6.45
C ILE A 148 -12.86 -7.56 7.48
N ILE A 149 -11.89 -7.93 8.33
CA ILE A 149 -12.06 -8.94 9.37
C ILE A 149 -13.21 -8.55 10.31
N ARG A 150 -13.22 -7.32 10.79
CA ARG A 150 -14.29 -6.82 11.67
C ARG A 150 -15.67 -6.91 11.02
N ARG A 151 -15.79 -6.58 9.73
CA ARG A 151 -17.07 -6.67 9.00
C ARG A 151 -17.54 -8.11 8.89
N ILE A 152 -16.67 -9.03 8.50
CA ILE A 152 -16.97 -10.47 8.40
C ILE A 152 -17.42 -11.02 9.75
N LEU A 153 -16.70 -10.73 10.83
CA LEU A 153 -17.06 -11.17 12.18
C LEU A 153 -18.38 -10.57 12.68
N SER A 154 -18.79 -9.43 12.13
CA SER A 154 -20.08 -8.78 12.43
C SER A 154 -21.19 -9.17 11.46
N GLY A 155 -21.00 -10.17 10.60
CA GLY A 155 -21.99 -10.61 9.60
C GLY A 155 -22.25 -9.58 8.49
N LYS A 156 -21.35 -8.61 8.28
CA LYS A 156 -21.49 -7.56 7.27
C LYS A 156 -20.64 -7.87 6.03
N SER A 157 -21.08 -7.35 4.89
CA SER A 157 -20.30 -7.46 3.65
C SER A 157 -18.92 -6.81 3.79
N PRO A 158 -17.82 -7.49 3.40
CA PRO A 158 -16.46 -6.93 3.48
C PRO A 158 -16.25 -5.70 2.59
N VAL A 159 -17.05 -5.53 1.53
CA VAL A 159 -16.91 -4.45 0.54
C VAL A 159 -17.80 -3.23 0.84
N TRP A 160 -18.69 -3.31 1.79
CA TRP A 160 -19.60 -2.21 2.13
C TRP A 160 -18.86 -1.11 2.89
N GLY A 161 -19.06 0.17 2.48
CA GLY A 161 -18.43 1.31 3.13
C GLY A 161 -18.93 1.55 4.56
N ASP A 162 -18.03 1.84 5.50
CA ASP A 162 -18.36 2.31 6.84
C ASP A 162 -17.27 3.26 7.39
N ARG A 163 -17.53 3.85 8.57
CA ARG A 163 -16.59 4.73 9.27
C ARG A 163 -15.61 3.97 10.19
N GLY A 164 -15.36 2.69 9.94
CA GLY A 164 -14.51 1.85 10.77
C GLY A 164 -13.01 2.01 10.55
N HIS A 165 -12.59 2.71 9.50
CA HIS A 165 -11.19 2.90 9.15
C HIS A 165 -10.44 3.79 10.15
N LEU A 166 -9.13 3.57 10.28
CA LEU A 166 -8.25 4.29 11.21
C LEU A 166 -8.34 5.81 11.03
N HIS A 167 -8.38 6.29 9.79
CA HIS A 167 -8.46 7.73 9.52
C HIS A 167 -9.74 8.36 10.08
N HIS A 168 -10.89 7.68 10.05
CA HIS A 168 -12.12 8.16 10.69
C HIS A 168 -11.99 8.22 12.20
N LYS A 169 -11.39 7.19 12.82
CA LYS A 169 -11.16 7.14 14.27
C LYS A 169 -10.22 8.25 14.75
N LEU A 170 -9.19 8.56 13.96
CA LEU A 170 -8.28 9.67 14.23
C LEU A 170 -9.00 11.03 14.14
N LEU A 171 -9.90 11.22 13.16
CA LEU A 171 -10.75 12.40 13.09
C LEU A 171 -11.70 12.50 14.29
N ASP A 172 -12.35 11.39 14.64
CA ASP A 172 -13.28 11.33 15.77
C ASP A 172 -12.55 11.56 17.13
N SER A 173 -11.24 11.34 17.19
CA SER A 173 -10.39 11.69 18.36
C SER A 173 -10.00 13.17 18.45
N GLY A 174 -10.42 14.01 17.49
CA GLY A 174 -10.21 15.45 17.47
C GLY A 174 -9.07 15.93 16.57
N LEU A 175 -8.41 15.04 15.83
CA LEU A 175 -7.38 15.44 14.87
C LEU A 175 -8.03 16.05 13.61
N SER A 176 -7.40 17.10 13.06
CA SER A 176 -7.81 17.69 11.78
C SER A 176 -7.43 16.78 10.61
N LYS A 177 -8.14 16.90 9.48
CA LYS A 177 -7.83 16.19 8.24
C LYS A 177 -6.36 16.37 7.81
N LYS A 178 -5.81 17.58 7.96
CA LYS A 178 -4.41 17.88 7.66
C LYS A 178 -3.46 17.05 8.53
N GLN A 179 -3.71 17.00 9.83
CA GLN A 179 -2.87 16.23 10.76
C GLN A 179 -2.93 14.74 10.46
N VAL A 180 -4.12 14.19 10.19
CA VAL A 180 -4.26 12.78 9.85
C VAL A 180 -3.52 12.43 8.56
N SER A 181 -3.63 13.25 7.51
CA SER A 181 -2.86 13.03 6.26
C SER A 181 -1.35 13.06 6.52
N GLN A 182 -0.87 14.03 7.31
CA GLN A 182 0.54 14.13 7.68
C GLN A 182 1.04 12.92 8.47
N ILE A 183 0.22 12.39 9.39
CA ILE A 183 0.54 11.14 10.11
C ILE A 183 0.71 9.98 9.12
N TYR A 184 -0.22 9.81 8.18
CA TYR A 184 -0.10 8.77 7.16
C TYR A 184 1.17 8.93 6.31
N TRP A 185 1.48 10.15 5.87
CA TRP A 185 2.69 10.41 5.08
C TRP A 185 3.96 10.13 5.86
N SER A 186 4.05 10.64 7.10
CA SER A 186 5.23 10.43 7.95
C SER A 186 5.48 8.96 8.25
N LEU A 187 4.43 8.24 8.63
CA LEU A 187 4.55 6.80 8.91
C LEU A 187 4.87 6.00 7.64
N THR A 188 4.27 6.34 6.49
CA THR A 188 4.61 5.70 5.21
C THR A 188 6.06 5.98 4.83
N ALA A 189 6.57 7.21 5.06
CA ALA A 189 7.97 7.55 4.80
C ALA A 189 8.93 6.78 5.73
N ILE A 190 8.61 6.70 7.03
CA ILE A 190 9.40 5.90 7.99
C ILE A 190 9.46 4.44 7.56
N LEU A 191 8.31 3.84 7.24
CA LEU A 191 8.24 2.45 6.77
C LEU A 191 8.97 2.28 5.43
N GLY A 192 8.93 3.27 4.54
CA GLY A 192 9.68 3.29 3.30
C GLY A 192 11.18 3.25 3.52
N ILE A 193 11.71 4.13 4.38
CA ILE A 193 13.13 4.17 4.74
C ILE A 193 13.56 2.85 5.39
N LEU A 194 12.76 2.32 6.30
CA LEU A 194 13.04 1.02 6.91
C LEU A 194 13.07 -0.09 5.85
N ALA A 195 12.09 -0.12 4.95
CA ALA A 195 11.96 -1.16 3.93
C ALA A 195 13.14 -1.18 2.94
N LEU A 196 13.83 -0.05 2.72
CA LEU A 196 15.03 0.03 1.89
C LEU A 196 16.22 -0.71 2.51
N ASN A 197 16.30 -0.77 3.85
CA ASN A 197 17.45 -1.29 4.58
C ASN A 197 17.21 -2.69 5.17
N LEU A 198 15.99 -3.22 5.13
CA LEU A 198 15.64 -4.48 5.75
C LEU A 198 15.70 -5.64 4.76
N ASN A 199 16.24 -6.78 5.20
CA ASN A 199 16.09 -8.06 4.52
C ASN A 199 14.68 -8.63 4.70
N SER A 200 14.36 -9.74 4.04
CA SER A 200 13.02 -10.34 4.03
C SER A 200 12.50 -10.72 5.41
N THR A 201 13.37 -11.25 6.26
CA THR A 201 13.02 -11.66 7.64
C THR A 201 12.65 -10.45 8.50
N TYR A 202 13.47 -9.40 8.45
CA TYR A 202 13.16 -8.17 9.21
C TYR A 202 11.96 -7.41 8.63
N LYS A 203 11.69 -7.49 7.33
CA LYS A 203 10.42 -6.98 6.75
C LYS A 203 9.20 -7.68 7.34
N LEU A 204 9.26 -9.01 7.53
CA LEU A 204 8.19 -9.75 8.19
C LEU A 204 8.01 -9.30 9.65
N TYR A 205 9.09 -9.20 10.42
CA TYR A 205 8.98 -8.72 11.81
C TYR A 205 8.46 -7.28 11.89
N THR A 206 8.85 -6.43 10.96
CA THR A 206 8.34 -5.05 10.89
C THR A 206 6.84 -5.04 10.65
N ILE A 207 6.31 -5.80 9.69
CA ILE A 207 4.87 -5.81 9.41
C ILE A 207 4.08 -6.40 10.58
N ILE A 208 4.61 -7.42 11.26
CA ILE A 208 4.00 -7.99 12.48
C ILE A 208 3.96 -6.93 13.59
N GLY A 209 5.09 -6.27 13.87
CA GLY A 209 5.17 -5.21 14.88
C GLY A 209 4.23 -4.05 14.60
N VAL A 210 4.20 -3.56 13.35
CA VAL A 210 3.28 -2.51 12.92
C VAL A 210 1.82 -2.97 13.05
N SER A 211 1.52 -4.24 12.73
CA SER A 211 0.16 -4.79 12.88
C SER A 211 -0.29 -4.83 14.34
N LEU A 212 0.59 -5.20 15.27
CA LEU A 212 0.29 -5.20 16.70
C LEU A 212 0.06 -3.79 17.24
N VAL A 213 0.93 -2.84 16.88
CA VAL A 213 0.81 -1.44 17.31
C VAL A 213 -0.44 -0.78 16.74
N LEU A 214 -0.65 -0.88 15.42
CA LEU A 214 -1.82 -0.26 14.78
C LEU A 214 -3.13 -0.97 15.16
N GLY A 215 -3.13 -2.30 15.23
CA GLY A 215 -4.28 -3.06 15.70
C GLY A 215 -4.66 -2.67 17.13
N GLY A 216 -3.69 -2.58 18.03
CA GLY A 216 -3.89 -2.09 19.39
C GLY A 216 -4.43 -0.65 19.44
N LEU A 217 -3.87 0.25 18.63
CA LEU A 217 -4.35 1.64 18.50
C LEU A 217 -5.79 1.70 18.01
N ILE A 218 -6.13 0.94 16.97
CA ILE A 218 -7.49 0.91 16.41
C ILE A 218 -8.48 0.37 17.43
N LEU A 219 -8.12 -0.66 18.17
CA LEU A 219 -8.96 -1.21 19.25
C LEU A 219 -9.13 -0.17 20.37
N TRP A 220 -8.06 0.42 20.87
CA TRP A 220 -8.10 1.45 21.90
C TRP A 220 -8.99 2.64 21.51
N LEU A 221 -8.83 3.17 20.29
CA LEU A 221 -9.68 4.24 19.77
C LEU A 221 -11.15 3.82 19.67
N THR A 222 -11.40 2.54 19.33
CA THR A 222 -12.77 2.01 19.24
C THR A 222 -13.45 1.93 20.61
N TYR A 223 -12.72 1.56 21.65
CA TYR A 223 -13.25 1.50 23.02
C TYR A 223 -13.44 2.89 23.64
N ARG A 224 -12.54 3.83 23.34
CA ARG A 224 -12.63 5.20 23.87
C ARG A 224 -13.78 6.01 23.27
N SER A 225 -14.23 5.68 22.07
CA SER A 225 -15.33 6.38 21.37
C SER A 225 -16.73 5.82 21.68
N ARG A 226 -16.83 4.82 22.56
CA ARG A 226 -18.07 4.29 23.12
C ARG A 226 -18.38 4.96 24.46
#